data_ce618c5b99ede6d0b143a2b3076a1387
#
_entry.id   ce618c5b99ede6d0b143a2b3076a1387
#
_cell.length_a   1.000
_cell.length_b   1.000
_cell.length_c   1.000
_cell.angle_alpha   90.00
_cell.angle_beta   90.00
_cell.angle_gamma   90.00
#
_symmetry.space_group_name_H-M   'P 1'
#
loop_
_entity.id
_entity.type
_entity.pdbx_description
1 polymer ?
#
loop_
_entity_poly.entity_id
_entity_poly.type
_entity_poly.pdbx_seq_one_letter_code
_entity_poly.pdbx_strand_id
1 'polypeptide(L)'
;VSACATGSHSIGDAFRTIQYGDADVMVAGGCEATITTLGIGAFTAARTLSKRNDEPTKASRPYDKDRDGFVMGEGAGVVVLEEYEQAKARGAKIYAEIVGYGQSADAYDMVAPDPDGNGAIKAMELALADAGLKPEDIDYINPHGTSTGLGDVAESQAIAKIFGDKEKNPNLLVSSTKSMHGHM
;
A
#
# COMPACT_ATOMS: atom_id res chain seq x y z
N VAL A 1 1.78 -14.50 5.55
CA VAL A 1 0.79 -13.99 4.59
C VAL A 1 -0.19 -13.12 5.33
N SER A 2 -0.42 -11.92 4.82
CA SER A 2 -1.32 -10.90 5.40
C SER A 2 -2.17 -10.23 4.29
N ALA A 3 -2.70 -11.06 3.38
CA ALA A 3 -3.51 -10.65 2.25
C ALA A 3 -2.84 -9.52 1.44
N CYS A 4 -3.55 -8.44 1.14
CA CYS A 4 -3.06 -7.32 0.35
C CYS A 4 -1.80 -6.62 0.92
N ALA A 5 -1.53 -6.75 2.22
CA ALA A 5 -0.38 -6.16 2.88
C ALA A 5 0.89 -7.04 2.83
N THR A 6 0.81 -8.27 2.31
CA THR A 6 1.93 -9.23 2.36
C THR A 6 3.21 -8.70 1.74
N GLY A 7 3.12 -8.03 0.58
CA GLY A 7 4.29 -7.44 -0.08
C GLY A 7 4.95 -6.36 0.77
N SER A 8 4.16 -5.47 1.36
CA SER A 8 4.66 -4.42 2.25
C SER A 8 5.26 -4.98 3.54
N HIS A 9 4.62 -5.99 4.14
CA HIS A 9 5.16 -6.68 5.31
C HIS A 9 6.47 -7.40 4.99
N SER A 10 6.56 -8.10 3.85
CA SER A 10 7.79 -8.77 3.41
C SER A 10 8.96 -7.79 3.29
N ILE A 11 8.72 -6.61 2.70
CA ILE A 11 9.74 -5.57 2.56
C ILE A 11 10.09 -4.97 3.93
N GLY A 12 9.08 -4.71 4.78
CA GLY A 12 9.29 -4.17 6.12
C GLY A 12 10.07 -5.12 7.05
N ASP A 13 9.76 -6.41 7.01
CA ASP A 13 10.49 -7.42 7.78
C ASP A 13 11.94 -7.57 7.29
N ALA A 14 12.16 -7.53 5.97
CA ALA A 14 13.50 -7.54 5.39
C ALA A 14 14.30 -6.28 5.78
N PHE A 15 13.66 -5.11 5.77
CA PHE A 15 14.26 -3.86 6.26
C PHE A 15 14.70 -3.99 7.73
N ARG A 16 13.83 -4.52 8.61
CA ARG A 16 14.17 -4.74 10.02
C ARG A 16 15.31 -5.73 10.20
N THR A 17 15.33 -6.81 9.42
CA THR A 17 16.40 -7.80 9.46
C THR A 17 17.77 -7.18 9.18
N ILE A 18 17.85 -6.29 8.17
CA ILE A 18 19.07 -5.55 7.85
C ILE A 18 19.38 -4.52 8.94
N GLN A 19 18.39 -3.77 9.40
CA GLN A 19 18.57 -2.76 10.44
C GLN A 19 19.11 -3.33 11.75
N TYR A 20 18.70 -4.55 12.11
CA TYR A 20 19.20 -5.24 13.30
C TYR A 20 20.56 -5.91 13.10
N GLY A 21 21.10 -5.92 11.90
CA GLY A 21 22.39 -6.52 11.58
C GLY A 21 22.35 -8.04 11.43
N ASP A 22 21.16 -8.61 11.27
CA ASP A 22 20.98 -10.07 11.07
C ASP A 22 21.26 -10.47 9.60
N ALA A 23 21.23 -9.53 8.68
CA ALA A 23 21.62 -9.74 7.28
C ALA A 23 22.11 -8.41 6.66
N ASP A 24 23.01 -8.52 5.68
CA ASP A 24 23.51 -7.39 4.91
C ASP A 24 22.68 -7.11 3.67
N VAL A 25 22.09 -8.16 3.10
CA VAL A 25 21.29 -8.12 1.87
C VAL A 25 20.06 -9.01 2.01
N MET A 26 18.92 -8.49 1.61
CA MET A 26 17.64 -9.21 1.59
C MET A 26 16.95 -9.04 0.23
N VAL A 27 16.30 -10.11 -0.21
CA VAL A 27 15.40 -10.08 -1.38
C VAL A 27 13.97 -10.21 -0.86
N ALA A 28 13.14 -9.22 -1.14
CA ALA A 28 11.79 -9.14 -0.59
C ALA A 28 10.79 -8.59 -1.63
N GLY A 29 9.52 -8.88 -1.45
CA GLY A 29 8.46 -8.41 -2.33
C GLY A 29 7.19 -9.23 -2.21
N GLY A 30 6.36 -9.15 -3.23
CA GLY A 30 5.11 -9.90 -3.33
C GLY A 30 4.82 -10.32 -4.76
N CYS A 31 3.97 -11.31 -4.88
CA CYS A 31 3.43 -11.75 -6.17
C CYS A 31 1.98 -12.20 -6.00
N GLU A 32 1.21 -12.07 -7.08
CA GLU A 32 -0.19 -12.50 -7.12
C GLU A 32 -0.50 -13.13 -8.48
N ALA A 33 -1.19 -14.27 -8.46
CA ALA A 33 -1.68 -14.98 -9.65
C ALA A 33 -3.03 -15.64 -9.32
N THR A 34 -4.03 -14.82 -8.96
CA THR A 34 -5.33 -15.27 -8.41
C THR A 34 -6.47 -15.19 -9.43
N ILE A 35 -6.21 -14.83 -10.68
CA ILE A 35 -7.25 -14.77 -11.74
C ILE A 35 -7.62 -16.21 -12.16
N THR A 36 -8.32 -16.86 -11.27
CA THR A 36 -8.83 -18.23 -11.44
C THR A 36 -10.34 -18.24 -11.19
N THR A 37 -11.02 -19.31 -11.59
CA THR A 37 -12.46 -19.48 -11.31
C THR A 37 -12.76 -19.36 -9.83
N LEU A 38 -11.92 -19.92 -8.96
CA LEU A 38 -12.08 -19.84 -7.51
C LEU A 38 -11.83 -18.42 -7.00
N GLY A 39 -10.75 -17.76 -7.43
CA GLY A 39 -10.42 -16.39 -7.01
C GLY A 39 -11.51 -15.40 -7.41
N ILE A 40 -11.91 -15.39 -8.68
CA ILE A 40 -13.00 -14.54 -9.17
C ILE A 40 -14.31 -14.86 -8.45
N GLY A 41 -14.63 -16.14 -8.27
CA GLY A 41 -15.85 -16.57 -7.57
C GLY A 41 -15.90 -16.10 -6.12
N ALA A 42 -14.78 -16.21 -5.39
CA ALA A 42 -14.69 -15.80 -3.99
C ALA A 42 -14.87 -14.28 -3.82
N PHE A 43 -14.13 -13.47 -4.60
CA PHE A 43 -14.28 -12.02 -4.53
C PHE A 43 -15.60 -11.49 -5.09
N THR A 44 -16.21 -12.21 -6.05
CA THR A 44 -17.59 -11.93 -6.51
C THR A 44 -18.59 -12.18 -5.39
N ALA A 45 -18.45 -13.29 -4.65
CA ALA A 45 -19.29 -13.60 -3.49
C ALA A 45 -19.15 -12.55 -2.38
N ALA A 46 -17.93 -12.05 -2.17
CA ALA A 46 -17.66 -10.95 -1.25
C ALA A 46 -18.18 -9.58 -1.76
N ARG A 47 -18.62 -9.48 -2.99
CA ARG A 47 -19.13 -8.25 -3.63
C ARG A 47 -18.11 -7.10 -3.65
N THR A 48 -16.85 -7.42 -3.86
CA THR A 48 -15.75 -6.45 -3.81
C THR A 48 -15.20 -6.07 -5.19
N LEU A 49 -15.52 -6.87 -6.23
CA LEU A 49 -15.07 -6.61 -7.59
C LEU A 49 -15.92 -5.57 -8.31
N SER A 50 -15.28 -4.76 -9.15
CA SER A 50 -15.95 -3.90 -10.12
C SER A 50 -16.75 -4.75 -11.11
N LYS A 51 -17.92 -4.24 -11.49
CA LYS A 51 -18.81 -4.84 -12.50
C LYS A 51 -18.79 -4.10 -13.84
N ARG A 52 -17.88 -3.15 -14.00
CA ARG A 52 -17.76 -2.29 -15.19
C ARG A 52 -17.08 -3.02 -16.35
N ASN A 53 -17.77 -4.04 -16.89
CA ASN A 53 -17.26 -4.85 -18.01
C ASN A 53 -17.50 -4.21 -19.38
N ASP A 54 -18.37 -3.22 -19.48
CA ASP A 54 -18.64 -2.41 -20.67
C ASP A 54 -17.53 -1.39 -20.95
N GLU A 55 -16.83 -0.92 -19.90
CA GLU A 55 -15.68 0.01 -20.00
C GLU A 55 -14.51 -0.51 -19.14
N PRO A 56 -13.89 -1.65 -19.45
CA PRO A 56 -12.91 -2.31 -18.59
C PRO A 56 -11.66 -1.45 -18.32
N THR A 57 -11.26 -0.63 -19.27
CA THR A 57 -10.10 0.29 -19.11
C THR A 57 -10.35 1.46 -18.14
N LYS A 58 -11.62 1.65 -17.72
CA LYS A 58 -12.03 2.67 -16.77
C LYS A 58 -12.55 2.06 -15.46
N ALA A 59 -12.43 0.74 -15.28
CA ALA A 59 -13.01 0.05 -14.13
C ALA A 59 -12.23 0.32 -12.84
N SER A 60 -10.89 0.26 -12.88
CA SER A 60 -10.05 0.64 -11.74
C SER A 60 -9.94 2.16 -11.65
N ARG A 61 -10.67 2.74 -10.71
CA ARG A 61 -10.79 4.20 -10.55
C ARG A 61 -10.78 4.62 -9.08
N PRO A 62 -9.65 4.43 -8.37
CA PRO A 62 -9.53 4.76 -6.96
C PRO A 62 -9.96 6.20 -6.66
N TYR A 63 -10.71 6.38 -5.58
CA TYR A 63 -11.25 7.66 -5.09
C TYR A 63 -12.28 8.35 -5.99
N ASP A 64 -12.55 7.83 -7.17
CA ASP A 64 -13.59 8.37 -8.04
C ASP A 64 -14.99 8.15 -7.44
N LYS A 65 -15.90 9.09 -7.69
CA LYS A 65 -17.26 9.03 -7.17
C LYS A 65 -18.07 7.84 -7.74
N ASP A 66 -17.74 7.42 -8.96
CA ASP A 66 -18.42 6.35 -9.68
C ASP A 66 -17.67 5.00 -9.60
N ARG A 67 -16.72 4.86 -8.65
CA ARG A 67 -16.04 3.59 -8.39
C ARG A 67 -17.02 2.55 -7.85
N ASP A 68 -16.84 1.30 -8.20
CA ASP A 68 -17.78 0.23 -7.86
C ASP A 68 -17.11 -1.07 -7.36
N GLY A 69 -15.81 -1.04 -7.11
CA GLY A 69 -15.02 -2.18 -6.64
C GLY A 69 -13.63 -2.23 -7.26
N PHE A 70 -12.83 -3.17 -6.83
CA PHE A 70 -11.47 -3.33 -7.36
C PHE A 70 -11.44 -4.19 -8.62
N VAL A 71 -10.39 -4.06 -9.39
CA VAL A 71 -10.06 -4.92 -10.54
C VAL A 71 -8.93 -5.85 -10.13
N MET A 72 -9.12 -7.16 -10.27
CA MET A 72 -8.05 -8.12 -10.01
C MET A 72 -6.92 -7.95 -11.02
N GLY A 73 -5.68 -7.93 -10.53
CA GLY A 73 -4.47 -7.96 -11.32
C GLY A 73 -3.60 -9.17 -10.97
N GLU A 74 -2.66 -9.49 -11.83
CA GLU A 74 -1.61 -10.47 -11.58
C GLU A 74 -0.25 -9.86 -11.87
N GLY A 75 0.74 -10.23 -11.08
CA GLY A 75 2.09 -9.74 -11.26
C GLY A 75 3.01 -10.06 -10.09
N ALA A 76 4.23 -9.58 -10.17
CA ALA A 76 5.22 -9.70 -9.11
C ALA A 76 6.08 -8.43 -9.04
N GLY A 77 6.37 -8.00 -7.82
CA GLY A 77 7.32 -6.94 -7.53
C GLY A 77 8.31 -7.42 -6.48
N VAL A 78 9.60 -7.42 -6.84
CA VAL A 78 10.68 -7.86 -5.95
C VAL A 78 11.77 -6.80 -5.93
N VAL A 79 12.24 -6.49 -4.75
CA VAL A 79 13.33 -5.54 -4.50
C VAL A 79 14.49 -6.24 -3.81
N VAL A 80 15.70 -5.76 -4.07
CA VAL A 80 16.90 -6.12 -3.31
C VAL A 80 17.18 -4.99 -2.35
N LEU A 81 17.12 -5.28 -1.07
CA LEU A 81 17.51 -4.38 0.00
C LEU A 81 18.94 -4.70 0.42
N GLU A 82 19.73 -3.68 0.66
CA GLU A 82 21.12 -3.81 1.06
C GLU A 82 21.47 -2.75 2.10
N GLU A 83 22.33 -3.08 3.03
CA GLU A 83 22.84 -2.12 3.98
C GLU A 83 23.52 -0.95 3.25
N TYR A 84 23.22 0.27 3.68
CA TYR A 84 23.53 1.49 2.93
C TYR A 84 25.03 1.70 2.72
N GLU A 85 25.86 1.55 3.76
CA GLU A 85 27.29 1.78 3.65
C GLU A 85 28.00 0.70 2.84
N GLN A 86 27.50 -0.55 2.86
CA GLN A 86 28.00 -1.62 2.00
C GLN A 86 27.65 -1.34 0.54
N ALA A 87 26.42 -0.94 0.25
CA ALA A 87 25.99 -0.57 -1.10
C ALA A 87 26.87 0.55 -1.67
N LYS A 88 27.14 1.59 -0.87
CA LYS A 88 28.05 2.67 -1.25
C LYS A 88 29.47 2.20 -1.48
N ALA A 89 30.00 1.39 -0.56
CA ALA A 89 31.42 0.93 -0.63
C ALA A 89 31.71 0.12 -1.91
N ARG A 90 30.74 -0.65 -2.41
CA ARG A 90 30.87 -1.39 -3.66
C ARG A 90 30.46 -0.60 -4.91
N GLY A 91 30.05 0.65 -4.78
CA GLY A 91 29.59 1.49 -5.89
C GLY A 91 28.26 1.09 -6.49
N ALA A 92 27.35 0.53 -5.68
CA ALA A 92 26.02 0.16 -6.14
C ALA A 92 25.24 1.38 -6.62
N LYS A 93 24.36 1.17 -7.61
CA LYS A 93 23.33 2.15 -7.94
C LYS A 93 22.22 2.06 -6.90
N ILE A 94 22.11 3.05 -6.04
CA ILE A 94 21.06 3.18 -5.06
C ILE A 94 19.90 3.95 -5.71
N TYR A 95 18.70 3.35 -5.71
CA TYR A 95 17.49 3.96 -6.27
C TYR A 95 16.74 4.81 -5.24
N ALA A 96 16.68 4.33 -4.00
CA ALA A 96 16.04 4.98 -2.86
C ALA A 96 16.52 4.34 -1.56
N GLU A 97 16.23 4.98 -0.44
CA GLU A 97 16.41 4.43 0.89
C GLU A 97 15.05 4.15 1.52
N ILE A 98 14.94 3.04 2.26
CA ILE A 98 13.82 2.79 3.16
C ILE A 98 14.23 3.35 4.51
N VAL A 99 13.54 4.37 4.98
CA VAL A 99 13.89 5.10 6.20
C VAL A 99 12.94 4.82 7.36
N GLY A 100 11.78 4.21 7.10
CA GLY A 100 10.83 3.88 8.15
C GLY A 100 9.80 2.85 7.73
N TYR A 101 9.28 2.14 8.72
CA TYR A 101 8.26 1.11 8.55
C TYR A 101 7.26 1.13 9.70
N GLY A 102 5.97 1.05 9.37
CA GLY A 102 4.89 0.97 10.33
C GLY A 102 3.87 -0.09 9.93
N GLN A 103 3.38 -0.85 10.90
CA GLN A 103 2.32 -1.83 10.70
C GLN A 103 1.32 -1.79 11.84
N SER A 104 0.10 -2.18 11.54
CA SER A 104 -1.00 -2.26 12.50
C SER A 104 -2.05 -3.24 12.03
N ALA A 105 -3.05 -3.48 12.86
CA ALA A 105 -4.26 -4.20 12.50
C ALA A 105 -5.47 -3.45 13.04
N ASP A 106 -6.56 -3.41 12.26
CA ASP A 106 -7.79 -2.71 12.67
C ASP A 106 -8.48 -3.41 13.85
N ALA A 107 -8.45 -4.75 13.89
CA ALA A 107 -9.20 -5.56 14.85
C ALA A 107 -10.71 -5.21 14.90
N TYR A 108 -11.26 -4.76 13.76
CA TYR A 108 -12.63 -4.29 13.60
C TYR A 108 -13.55 -5.35 13.00
N ASP A 109 -13.22 -5.82 11.80
CA ASP A 109 -14.00 -6.79 11.05
C ASP A 109 -13.07 -7.74 10.29
N MET A 110 -13.59 -8.88 9.82
CA MET A 110 -12.80 -9.87 9.09
C MET A 110 -12.32 -9.35 7.73
N VAL A 111 -13.08 -8.47 7.07
CA VAL A 111 -12.84 -7.97 5.71
C VAL A 111 -12.94 -6.46 5.62
N ALA A 112 -13.99 -5.86 6.23
CA ALA A 112 -14.24 -4.43 6.15
C ALA A 112 -13.20 -3.64 6.96
N PRO A 113 -12.67 -2.52 6.40
CA PRO A 113 -11.79 -1.64 7.15
C PRO A 113 -12.54 -0.95 8.29
N ASP A 114 -11.83 -0.57 9.34
CA ASP A 114 -12.35 0.34 10.35
C ASP A 114 -12.81 1.63 9.68
N PRO A 115 -14.09 2.03 9.80
CA PRO A 115 -14.62 3.22 9.15
C PRO A 115 -13.92 4.52 9.58
N ASP A 116 -13.34 4.55 10.79
CA ASP A 116 -12.57 5.68 11.30
C ASP A 116 -11.10 5.65 10.82
N GLY A 117 -10.67 4.59 10.14
CA GLY A 117 -9.33 4.42 9.59
C GLY A 117 -8.22 4.34 10.65
N ASN A 118 -8.54 3.93 11.89
CA ASN A 118 -7.58 3.96 13.01
C ASN A 118 -6.34 3.10 12.75
N GLY A 119 -6.49 1.93 12.12
CA GLY A 119 -5.35 1.09 11.75
C GLY A 119 -4.44 1.77 10.73
N ALA A 120 -5.01 2.36 9.67
CA ALA A 120 -4.24 3.11 8.67
C ALA A 120 -3.51 4.31 9.29
N ILE A 121 -4.19 5.08 10.15
CA ILE A 121 -3.60 6.18 10.92
C ILE A 121 -2.40 5.67 11.72
N LYS A 122 -2.59 4.59 12.47
CA LYS A 122 -1.53 4.03 13.33
C LYS A 122 -0.32 3.55 12.53
N ALA A 123 -0.55 2.90 11.38
CA ALA A 123 0.55 2.45 10.51
C ALA A 123 1.36 3.63 9.96
N MET A 124 0.69 4.71 9.51
CA MET A 124 1.35 5.92 9.03
C MET A 124 2.11 6.65 10.14
N GLU A 125 1.51 6.81 11.33
CA GLU A 125 2.18 7.41 12.50
C GLU A 125 3.44 6.65 12.88
N LEU A 126 3.38 5.31 12.90
CA LEU A 126 4.53 4.46 13.22
C LEU A 126 5.63 4.58 12.17
N ALA A 127 5.29 4.63 10.89
CA ALA A 127 6.26 4.79 9.82
C ALA A 127 6.96 6.15 9.89
N LEU A 128 6.22 7.24 10.14
CA LEU A 128 6.78 8.57 10.32
C LEU A 128 7.69 8.64 11.56
N ALA A 129 7.24 8.08 12.68
CA ALA A 129 8.03 8.05 13.92
C ALA A 129 9.33 7.25 13.76
N ASP A 130 9.27 6.11 13.07
CA ASP A 130 10.43 5.27 12.77
C ASP A 130 11.44 5.99 11.87
N ALA A 131 10.94 6.70 10.87
CA ALA A 131 11.76 7.51 9.96
C ALA A 131 12.32 8.79 10.60
N GLY A 132 11.79 9.23 11.74
CA GLY A 132 12.09 10.54 12.33
C GLY A 132 11.59 11.72 11.48
N LEU A 133 10.56 11.48 10.65
CA LEU A 133 9.97 12.44 9.73
C LEU A 133 8.64 12.98 10.27
N LYS A 134 8.24 14.13 9.76
CA LYS A 134 6.96 14.78 10.02
C LYS A 134 6.05 14.67 8.80
N PRO A 135 4.74 14.85 8.96
CA PRO A 135 3.79 14.83 7.84
C PRO A 135 4.15 15.81 6.71
N GLU A 136 4.70 16.98 7.06
CA GLU A 136 5.10 18.00 6.08
C GLU A 136 6.34 17.63 5.24
N ASP A 137 7.08 16.60 5.64
CA ASP A 137 8.26 16.11 4.90
C ASP A 137 7.86 15.11 3.79
N ILE A 138 6.56 14.78 3.68
CA ILE A 138 6.05 13.82 2.72
C ILE A 138 5.46 14.54 1.50
N ASP A 139 6.00 14.26 0.32
CA ASP A 139 5.57 14.84 -0.96
C ASP A 139 4.52 13.99 -1.67
N TYR A 140 4.57 12.65 -1.49
CA TYR A 140 3.73 11.72 -2.22
C TYR A 140 3.29 10.52 -1.37
N ILE A 141 2.03 10.17 -1.49
CA ILE A 141 1.45 8.94 -0.92
C ILE A 141 0.94 8.07 -2.07
N ASN A 142 1.45 6.83 -2.16
CA ASN A 142 0.83 5.77 -2.94
C ASN A 142 -0.07 4.93 -2.01
N PRO A 143 -1.36 5.22 -1.96
CA PRO A 143 -2.26 4.59 -0.99
C PRO A 143 -2.63 3.17 -1.40
N HIS A 144 -3.34 2.49 -0.51
CA HIS A 144 -4.00 1.23 -0.87
C HIS A 144 -4.96 1.46 -2.02
N GLY A 145 -5.89 2.41 -1.90
CA GLY A 145 -6.67 2.96 -3.02
C GLY A 145 -7.16 1.91 -4.00
N THR A 146 -8.04 1.01 -3.54
CA THR A 146 -8.46 -0.17 -4.31
C THR A 146 -9.64 0.08 -5.24
N SER A 147 -10.19 1.29 -5.26
CA SER A 147 -11.44 1.60 -6.00
C SER A 147 -12.69 0.99 -5.34
N THR A 148 -12.63 0.69 -4.04
CA THR A 148 -13.78 0.18 -3.27
C THR A 148 -14.51 1.29 -2.55
N GLY A 149 -15.81 1.09 -2.32
CA GLY A 149 -16.66 2.10 -1.70
C GLY A 149 -16.18 2.51 -0.30
N LEU A 150 -15.99 1.53 0.59
CA LEU A 150 -15.63 1.77 1.99
C LEU A 150 -14.14 2.04 2.18
N GLY A 151 -13.29 1.25 1.51
CA GLY A 151 -11.84 1.32 1.68
C GLY A 151 -11.26 2.69 1.33
N ASP A 152 -11.64 3.22 0.18
CA ASP A 152 -11.14 4.50 -0.30
C ASP A 152 -11.60 5.68 0.60
N VAL A 153 -12.80 5.58 1.19
CA VAL A 153 -13.29 6.62 2.13
C VAL A 153 -12.49 6.59 3.42
N ALA A 154 -12.37 5.43 4.08
CA ALA A 154 -11.65 5.30 5.34
C ALA A 154 -10.19 5.73 5.19
N GLU A 155 -9.54 5.34 4.08
CA GLU A 155 -8.15 5.72 3.80
C GLU A 155 -7.99 7.21 3.52
N SER A 156 -8.90 7.83 2.75
CA SER A 156 -8.90 9.28 2.54
C SER A 156 -9.01 10.07 3.85
N GLN A 157 -9.88 9.62 4.76
CA GLN A 157 -10.05 10.23 6.07
C GLN A 157 -8.79 10.06 6.93
N ALA A 158 -8.17 8.88 6.91
CA ALA A 158 -6.93 8.62 7.62
C ALA A 158 -5.77 9.50 7.12
N ILE A 159 -5.63 9.63 5.81
CA ILE A 159 -4.62 10.51 5.18
C ILE A 159 -4.87 11.97 5.58
N ALA A 160 -6.11 12.45 5.45
CA ALA A 160 -6.45 13.83 5.80
C ALA A 160 -6.23 14.14 7.29
N LYS A 161 -6.42 13.16 8.17
CA LYS A 161 -6.21 13.33 9.61
C LYS A 161 -4.73 13.56 9.97
N ILE A 162 -3.81 12.90 9.27
CA ILE A 162 -2.37 12.99 9.54
C ILE A 162 -1.73 14.12 8.76
N PHE A 163 -2.00 14.19 7.45
CA PHE A 163 -1.30 15.08 6.52
C PHE A 163 -2.07 16.38 6.24
N GLY A 164 -3.30 16.50 6.74
CA GLY A 164 -4.19 17.58 6.38
C GLY A 164 -4.92 17.34 5.05
N ASP A 165 -5.93 18.17 4.80
CA ASP A 165 -6.63 18.20 3.52
C ASP A 165 -5.87 19.06 2.49
N LYS A 166 -6.42 19.16 1.28
CA LYS A 166 -5.81 19.92 0.18
C LYS A 166 -5.66 21.41 0.48
N GLU A 167 -6.44 21.95 1.40
CA GLU A 167 -6.34 23.37 1.81
C GLU A 167 -5.12 23.56 2.73
N LYS A 168 -4.87 22.59 3.63
CA LYS A 168 -3.76 22.64 4.58
C LYS A 168 -2.44 22.15 3.99
N ASN A 169 -2.50 21.17 3.09
CA ASN A 169 -1.32 20.61 2.43
C ASN A 169 -1.51 20.53 0.91
N PRO A 170 -1.43 21.67 0.20
CA PRO A 170 -1.68 21.74 -1.25
C PRO A 170 -0.64 20.98 -2.09
N ASN A 171 0.55 20.75 -1.55
CA ASN A 171 1.67 20.14 -2.27
C ASN A 171 1.68 18.61 -2.18
N LEU A 172 1.00 18.02 -1.20
CA LEU A 172 0.93 16.57 -1.06
C LEU A 172 0.20 15.96 -2.26
N LEU A 173 0.86 15.03 -2.92
CA LEU A 173 0.29 14.25 -4.01
C LEU A 173 -0.18 12.89 -3.48
N VAL A 174 -1.39 12.50 -3.87
CA VAL A 174 -1.97 11.20 -3.50
C VAL A 174 -2.52 10.53 -4.76
N SER A 175 -1.98 9.36 -5.12
CA SER A 175 -2.44 8.63 -6.30
C SER A 175 -2.13 7.14 -6.17
N SER A 176 -3.16 6.30 -6.27
CA SER A 176 -2.99 4.85 -6.27
C SER A 176 -2.55 4.33 -7.62
N THR A 177 -1.44 3.60 -7.65
CA THR A 177 -0.96 2.92 -8.87
C THR A 177 -1.89 1.78 -9.31
N LYS A 178 -2.82 1.36 -8.46
CA LYS A 178 -3.86 0.36 -8.84
C LYS A 178 -4.83 0.87 -9.91
N SER A 179 -4.88 2.18 -10.15
CA SER A 179 -5.57 2.73 -11.32
C SER A 179 -4.98 2.24 -12.65
N MET A 180 -3.71 1.84 -12.66
CA MET A 180 -2.97 1.44 -13.86
C MET A 180 -2.91 -0.08 -14.04
N HIS A 181 -2.71 -0.85 -12.98
CA HIS A 181 -2.46 -2.29 -13.07
C HIS A 181 -3.48 -3.15 -12.31
N GLY A 182 -4.49 -2.54 -11.70
CA GLY A 182 -5.43 -3.26 -10.84
C GLY A 182 -4.81 -3.61 -9.48
N HIS A 183 -5.46 -4.49 -8.74
CA HIS A 183 -5.02 -4.97 -7.43
C HIS A 183 -4.39 -6.35 -7.57
N MET A 184 -3.14 -6.47 -7.21
CA MET A 184 -2.38 -7.70 -7.14
C MET A 184 -1.67 -7.81 -5.79
#